data_e0ba62f1b76947cf8d0938d8d98f09d1
#
_entry.id   e0ba62f1b76947cf8d0938d8d98f09d1
#
_cell.length_a   1.000
_cell.length_b   1.000
_cell.length_c   1.000
_cell.angle_alpha   90.00
_cell.angle_beta   90.00
_cell.angle_gamma   90.00
#
_symmetry.space_group_name_H-M   'P 1'
#
loop_
_entity.id
_entity.type
_entity.pdbx_description
1 polymer ?
#
loop_
_entity_poly.entity_id
_entity_poly.type
_entity_poly.pdbx_seq_one_letter_code
_entity_poly.pdbx_strand_id
1 'polypeptide(L)'
;MWFRNYADWNSLQCSPGFNPIDLPQLPCGHEYCKACIEDLRQKGVDKSCPLCRKPLPPGPEKLFDLGHGMIMKIKGAIDRSRPGVDHSTPWPALSDEQQCEMDQAGAMLREAADQGHVHAQACCGALCGLGWGVAQDDRLAFMYYEK
;
A
#
# COMPACT_ATOMS: atom_id res chain seq x y z
N MET A 1 -9.17 22.84 -24.32
CA MET A 1 -10.05 22.19 -25.33
C MET A 1 -9.93 20.67 -25.19
N TRP A 2 -10.36 20.09 -24.06
CA TRP A 2 -10.35 18.65 -23.82
C TRP A 2 -11.43 18.31 -22.80
N PHE A 3 -12.23 17.32 -23.13
CA PHE A 3 -13.38 16.71 -22.46
C PHE A 3 -14.75 17.29 -22.83
N ARG A 4 -15.17 16.90 -24.03
CA ARG A 4 -16.59 16.77 -24.38
C ARG A 4 -17.10 15.44 -23.82
N ASN A 5 -18.23 15.54 -23.14
CA ASN A 5 -19.22 14.52 -22.81
C ASN A 5 -18.94 13.59 -21.63
N TYR A 6 -19.66 13.87 -20.57
CA TYR A 6 -19.96 13.03 -19.40
C TYR A 6 -20.57 11.65 -19.79
N ALA A 7 -21.02 11.50 -21.04
CA ALA A 7 -21.63 10.28 -21.58
C ALA A 7 -20.62 9.18 -21.92
N ASP A 8 -19.34 9.53 -22.16
CA ASP A 8 -18.31 8.56 -22.56
C ASP A 8 -17.78 7.71 -21.39
N TRP A 9 -18.04 8.11 -20.15
CA TRP A 9 -17.63 7.34 -18.97
C TRP A 9 -18.53 6.14 -18.67
N ASN A 10 -19.79 6.16 -19.11
CA ASN A 10 -20.68 4.98 -19.02
C ASN A 10 -20.34 3.88 -20.04
N SER A 11 -19.45 4.16 -20.99
CA SER A 11 -19.00 3.20 -22.00
C SER A 11 -17.61 2.62 -21.73
N LEU A 12 -16.97 2.90 -20.59
CA LEU A 12 -15.84 2.10 -20.11
C LEU A 12 -16.39 0.72 -19.71
N GLN A 13 -16.61 -0.09 -20.76
CA GLN A 13 -16.91 -1.50 -20.61
C GLN A 13 -15.70 -2.15 -19.93
N CYS A 14 -15.83 -2.41 -18.65
CA CYS A 14 -14.95 -3.36 -17.98
C CYS A 14 -14.91 -4.62 -18.83
N SER A 15 -13.74 -5.16 -19.08
CA SER A 15 -13.51 -6.34 -19.91
C SER A 15 -14.56 -7.42 -19.65
N PRO A 16 -15.10 -8.09 -20.70
CA PRO A 16 -16.08 -9.15 -20.53
C PRO A 16 -15.48 -10.29 -19.70
N GLY A 17 -16.06 -10.57 -18.53
CA GLY A 17 -15.56 -11.53 -17.54
C GLY A 17 -15.46 -10.98 -16.13
N PHE A 18 -15.83 -9.73 -15.93
CA PHE A 18 -15.79 -9.07 -14.63
C PHE A 18 -16.92 -9.56 -13.70
N ASN A 19 -16.55 -10.05 -12.51
CA ASN A 19 -17.52 -10.45 -11.51
C ASN A 19 -17.90 -9.21 -10.67
N PRO A 20 -19.17 -8.77 -10.63
CA PRO A 20 -19.60 -7.56 -9.94
C PRO A 20 -19.42 -7.63 -8.40
N ILE A 21 -19.05 -8.78 -7.86
CA ILE A 21 -18.83 -8.98 -6.41
C ILE A 21 -17.51 -8.37 -5.92
N ASP A 22 -16.55 -8.10 -6.82
CA ASP A 22 -15.21 -7.59 -6.47
C ASP A 22 -15.01 -6.09 -6.77
N LEU A 23 -16.09 -5.30 -6.78
CA LEU A 23 -15.99 -3.85 -6.94
C LEU A 23 -15.53 -3.21 -5.63
N PRO A 24 -14.30 -2.69 -5.53
CA PRO A 24 -13.94 -1.89 -4.37
C PRO A 24 -14.80 -0.64 -4.31
N GLN A 25 -15.58 -0.53 -3.25
CA GLN A 25 -16.38 0.65 -2.99
C GLN A 25 -15.46 1.78 -2.53
N LEU A 26 -15.48 2.89 -3.26
CA LEU A 26 -14.74 4.08 -2.84
C LEU A 26 -15.38 4.69 -1.58
N PRO A 27 -14.60 5.41 -0.76
CA PRO A 27 -15.11 6.12 0.43
C PRO A 27 -16.27 7.09 0.13
N CYS A 28 -16.46 7.44 -1.12
CA CYS A 28 -17.58 8.27 -1.59
C CYS A 28 -18.85 7.47 -1.93
N GLY A 29 -18.81 6.15 -1.87
CA GLY A 29 -19.94 5.27 -2.20
C GLY A 29 -20.07 4.92 -3.69
N HIS A 30 -19.20 5.44 -4.56
CA HIS A 30 -19.17 5.05 -5.97
C HIS A 30 -18.29 3.81 -6.18
N GLU A 31 -18.72 2.95 -7.09
CA GLU A 31 -18.06 1.67 -7.38
C GLU A 31 -17.28 1.75 -8.70
N TYR A 32 -16.03 1.29 -8.66
CA TYR A 32 -15.16 1.20 -9.83
C TYR A 32 -14.32 -0.07 -9.72
N CYS A 33 -14.04 -0.73 -10.82
CA CYS A 33 -13.12 -1.85 -10.80
C CYS A 33 -11.67 -1.39 -10.54
N LYS A 34 -10.83 -2.28 -9.98
CA LYS A 34 -9.42 -1.99 -9.69
C LYS A 34 -8.68 -1.44 -10.90
N ALA A 35 -8.88 -2.04 -12.09
CA ALA A 35 -8.24 -1.61 -13.33
C ALA A 35 -8.66 -0.18 -13.71
N CYS A 36 -9.94 0.17 -13.58
CA CYS A 36 -10.42 1.52 -13.86
C CYS A 36 -9.82 2.56 -12.88
N ILE A 37 -9.71 2.23 -11.60
CA ILE A 37 -9.08 3.12 -10.60
C ILE A 37 -7.59 3.31 -10.93
N GLU A 38 -6.90 2.25 -11.30
CA GLU A 38 -5.48 2.32 -11.65
C GLU A 38 -5.25 3.11 -12.94
N ASP A 39 -6.09 2.92 -13.95
CA ASP A 39 -6.06 3.70 -15.19
C ASP A 39 -6.31 5.20 -14.93
N LEU A 40 -7.22 5.54 -14.02
CA LEU A 40 -7.43 6.92 -13.58
C LEU A 40 -6.19 7.51 -12.90
N ARG A 41 -5.49 6.72 -12.10
CA ARG A 41 -4.25 7.15 -11.43
C ARG A 41 -3.11 7.38 -12.44
N GLN A 42 -2.95 6.46 -13.40
CA GLN A 42 -1.88 6.53 -14.42
C GLN A 42 -2.08 7.68 -15.40
N LYS A 43 -3.32 7.95 -15.78
CA LYS A 43 -3.64 9.05 -16.71
C LYS A 43 -3.55 10.44 -16.08
N GLY A 44 -3.23 10.53 -14.80
CA GLY A 44 -3.08 11.80 -14.10
C GLY A 44 -4.37 12.63 -14.03
N VAL A 45 -5.48 12.07 -14.46
CA VAL A 45 -6.80 12.67 -14.36
C VAL A 45 -7.32 12.45 -12.94
N ASP A 46 -6.80 13.26 -12.08
CA ASP A 46 -7.24 13.49 -10.72
C ASP A 46 -7.26 12.31 -9.74
N LYS A 47 -6.57 12.53 -8.67
CA LYS A 47 -6.65 11.84 -7.39
C LYS A 47 -8.06 11.89 -6.79
N SER A 48 -9.09 12.03 -7.63
CA SER A 48 -10.48 12.27 -7.22
C SER A 48 -11.47 11.42 -8.02
N CYS A 49 -12.55 11.05 -7.37
CA CYS A 49 -13.66 10.32 -8.00
C CYS A 49 -14.25 11.12 -9.15
N PRO A 50 -14.35 10.59 -10.39
CA PRO A 50 -14.89 11.30 -11.54
C PRO A 50 -16.33 11.79 -11.37
N LEU A 51 -17.13 11.08 -10.55
CA LEU A 51 -18.54 11.40 -10.35
C LEU A 51 -18.77 12.47 -9.28
N CYS A 52 -18.05 12.44 -8.17
CA CYS A 52 -18.30 13.35 -7.05
C CYS A 52 -17.08 14.19 -6.64
N ARG A 53 -15.94 14.01 -7.29
CA ARG A 53 -14.68 14.73 -7.04
C ARG A 53 -14.10 14.57 -5.63
N LYS A 54 -14.61 13.64 -4.82
CA LYS A 54 -13.99 13.29 -3.55
C LYS A 54 -12.64 12.60 -3.81
N PRO A 55 -11.63 12.80 -2.94
CA PRO A 55 -10.33 12.16 -3.10
C PRO A 55 -10.43 10.65 -3.23
N LEU A 56 -9.64 10.06 -4.13
CA LEU A 56 -9.45 8.62 -4.19
C LEU A 56 -8.53 8.16 -3.04
N PRO A 57 -8.72 6.96 -2.51
CA PRO A 57 -7.78 6.39 -1.56
C PRO A 57 -6.39 6.27 -2.20
N PRO A 58 -5.32 6.34 -1.40
CA PRO A 58 -3.96 6.20 -1.93
C PRO A 58 -3.80 4.87 -2.65
N GLY A 59 -3.12 4.89 -3.79
CA GLY A 59 -2.79 3.68 -4.53
C GLY A 59 -1.65 2.89 -3.87
N PRO A 60 -1.41 1.64 -4.32
CA PRO A 60 -0.39 0.76 -3.73
C PRO A 60 1.01 1.37 -3.75
N GLU A 61 1.38 2.08 -4.79
CA GLU A 61 2.66 2.79 -4.90
C GLU A 61 2.81 3.83 -3.78
N LYS A 62 1.81 4.68 -3.60
CA LYS A 62 1.85 5.71 -2.57
C LYS A 62 1.79 5.14 -1.15
N LEU A 63 1.02 4.08 -0.93
CA LEU A 63 1.00 3.38 0.35
C LEU A 63 2.37 2.78 0.67
N PHE A 64 3.03 2.19 -0.34
CA PHE A 64 4.38 1.68 -0.21
C PHE A 64 5.37 2.79 0.14
N ASP A 65 5.39 3.89 -0.60
CA ASP A 65 6.31 5.02 -0.35
C ASP A 65 6.16 5.57 1.07
N LEU A 66 4.92 5.76 1.53
CA LEU A 66 4.65 6.27 2.88
C LEU A 66 5.10 5.27 3.94
N GLY A 67 4.68 4.01 3.85
CA GLY A 67 5.01 2.98 4.82
C GLY A 67 6.52 2.70 4.85
N HIS A 68 7.15 2.54 3.70
CA HIS A 68 8.59 2.33 3.59
C HIS A 68 9.39 3.53 4.14
N GLY A 69 8.96 4.75 3.84
CA GLY A 69 9.60 5.97 4.38
C GLY A 69 9.57 6.03 5.90
N MET A 70 8.47 5.64 6.55
CA MET A 70 8.35 5.57 8.00
C MET A 70 9.31 4.52 8.58
N ILE A 71 9.40 3.33 7.98
CA ILE A 71 10.34 2.28 8.40
C ILE A 71 11.79 2.75 8.28
N MET A 72 12.15 3.39 7.17
CA MET A 72 13.50 3.92 6.99
C MET A 72 13.86 5.00 8.00
N LYS A 73 12.90 5.82 8.43
CA LYS A 73 13.07 6.80 9.50
C LYS A 73 13.38 6.11 10.85
N ILE A 74 12.61 5.07 11.20
CA ILE A 74 12.82 4.29 12.43
C ILE A 74 14.19 3.60 12.37
N LYS A 75 14.48 2.91 11.25
CA LYS A 75 15.79 2.29 11.01
C LYS A 75 16.94 3.27 11.20
N GLY A 76 16.87 4.44 10.59
CA GLY A 76 17.88 5.48 10.74
C GLY A 76 18.02 6.02 12.17
N ALA A 77 16.97 5.99 12.98
CA ALA A 77 17.04 6.33 14.40
C ALA A 77 17.76 5.23 15.20
N ILE A 78 17.50 3.95 14.92
CA ILE A 78 18.20 2.81 15.53
C ILE A 78 19.69 2.87 15.18
N ASP A 79 20.03 3.07 13.91
CA ASP A 79 21.42 3.13 13.43
C ASP A 79 22.22 4.25 14.11
N ARG A 80 21.58 5.41 14.35
CA ARG A 80 22.22 6.52 15.07
C ARG A 80 22.42 6.23 16.56
N SER A 81 21.47 5.53 17.18
CA SER A 81 21.55 5.19 18.60
C SER A 81 22.48 4.02 18.89
N ARG A 82 22.65 3.11 17.93
CA ARG A 82 23.47 1.90 18.03
C ARG A 82 24.26 1.68 16.75
N PRO A 83 25.39 2.37 16.53
CA PRO A 83 26.23 2.16 15.35
C PRO A 83 26.72 0.70 15.28
N GLY A 84 26.57 0.05 14.14
CA GLY A 84 27.02 -1.32 13.92
C GLY A 84 25.98 -2.40 14.31
N VAL A 85 24.71 -2.06 14.47
CA VAL A 85 23.65 -3.04 14.62
C VAL A 85 23.62 -3.98 13.41
N ASP A 86 23.61 -5.28 13.68
CA ASP A 86 23.38 -6.28 12.66
C ASP A 86 21.89 -6.32 12.29
N HIS A 87 21.57 -5.93 11.07
CA HIS A 87 20.20 -5.92 10.54
C HIS A 87 19.71 -7.29 10.08
N SER A 88 20.49 -8.35 10.23
CA SER A 88 20.04 -9.74 10.05
C SER A 88 19.31 -10.29 11.27
N THR A 89 19.27 -9.52 12.36
CA THR A 89 18.62 -9.89 13.62
C THR A 89 17.39 -9.01 13.90
N PRO A 90 16.48 -9.45 14.78
CA PRO A 90 15.36 -8.63 15.23
C PRO A 90 15.80 -7.27 15.76
N TRP A 91 15.03 -6.26 15.51
CA TRP A 91 15.31 -4.93 16.05
C TRP A 91 15.21 -4.90 17.58
N PRO A 92 15.95 -3.99 18.23
CA PRO A 92 15.76 -3.74 19.66
C PRO A 92 14.33 -3.28 19.94
N ALA A 93 13.89 -3.38 21.18
CA ALA A 93 12.59 -2.84 21.59
C ALA A 93 12.46 -1.37 21.18
N LEU A 94 11.40 -1.06 20.47
CA LEU A 94 11.06 0.28 20.03
C LEU A 94 10.42 1.06 21.19
N SER A 95 10.52 2.39 21.16
CA SER A 95 9.69 3.23 22.04
C SER A 95 8.20 3.12 21.61
N ASP A 96 7.30 3.48 22.53
CA ASP A 96 5.85 3.45 22.24
C ASP A 96 5.49 4.27 21.00
N GLU A 97 6.13 5.43 20.82
CA GLU A 97 5.96 6.28 19.64
C GLU A 97 6.46 5.60 18.35
N GLN A 98 7.65 5.00 18.40
CA GLN A 98 8.22 4.26 17.28
C GLN A 98 7.39 3.03 16.94
N GLN A 99 6.85 2.34 17.94
CA GLN A 99 5.98 1.19 17.72
C GLN A 99 4.68 1.62 17.04
N CYS A 100 4.07 2.72 17.47
CA CYS A 100 2.89 3.27 16.83
C CYS A 100 3.14 3.64 15.36
N GLU A 101 4.28 4.32 15.07
CA GLU A 101 4.70 4.61 13.69
C GLU A 101 4.92 3.32 12.88
N MET A 102 5.51 2.28 13.50
CA MET A 102 5.75 0.99 12.86
C MET A 102 4.47 0.24 12.53
N ASP A 103 3.49 0.25 13.43
CA ASP A 103 2.19 -0.38 13.22
C ASP A 103 1.42 0.28 12.06
N GLN A 104 1.49 1.61 11.97
CA GLN A 104 0.92 2.37 10.86
C GLN A 104 1.62 2.04 9.54
N ALA A 105 2.95 2.04 9.53
CA ALA A 105 3.75 1.68 8.36
C ALA A 105 3.44 0.26 7.88
N GLY A 106 3.37 -0.69 8.82
CA GLY A 106 3.03 -2.08 8.54
C GLY A 106 1.62 -2.24 7.95
N ALA A 107 0.64 -1.45 8.43
CA ALA A 107 -0.71 -1.44 7.86
C ALA A 107 -0.72 -0.96 6.41
N MET A 108 -0.02 0.14 6.12
CA MET A 108 0.11 0.68 4.75
C MET A 108 0.80 -0.31 3.80
N LEU A 109 1.88 -0.97 4.26
CA LEU A 109 2.58 -1.96 3.44
C LEU A 109 1.72 -3.20 3.18
N ARG A 110 0.97 -3.70 4.18
CA ARG A 110 0.05 -4.83 3.98
C ARG A 110 -1.04 -4.46 2.97
N GLU A 111 -1.64 -3.29 3.08
CA GLU A 111 -2.64 -2.83 2.13
C GLU A 111 -2.07 -2.71 0.71
N ALA A 112 -0.85 -2.19 0.55
CA ALA A 112 -0.16 -2.15 -0.74
C ALA A 112 0.14 -3.56 -1.27
N ALA A 113 0.60 -4.48 -0.42
CA ALA A 113 0.90 -5.87 -0.76
C ALA A 113 -0.36 -6.63 -1.22
N ASP A 114 -1.49 -6.41 -0.56
CA ASP A 114 -2.78 -7.01 -0.93
C ASP A 114 -3.34 -6.44 -2.24
N GLN A 115 -2.94 -5.23 -2.61
CA GLN A 115 -3.21 -4.66 -3.93
C GLN A 115 -2.25 -5.18 -5.02
N GLY A 116 -1.28 -6.04 -4.67
CA GLY A 116 -0.34 -6.67 -5.62
C GLY A 116 0.97 -5.91 -5.82
N HIS A 117 1.31 -4.97 -4.93
CA HIS A 117 2.57 -4.22 -5.02
C HIS A 117 3.76 -5.09 -4.59
N VAL A 118 4.58 -5.51 -5.55
CA VAL A 118 5.66 -6.50 -5.35
C VAL A 118 6.67 -6.07 -4.28
N HIS A 119 7.09 -4.80 -4.29
CA HIS A 119 8.04 -4.31 -3.28
C HIS A 119 7.43 -4.27 -1.88
N ALA A 120 6.12 -4.02 -1.76
CA ALA A 120 5.43 -4.07 -0.47
C ALA A 120 5.35 -5.51 0.05
N GLN A 121 5.09 -6.49 -0.83
CA GLN A 121 5.13 -7.92 -0.49
C GLN A 121 6.51 -8.31 0.05
N ALA A 122 7.58 -7.95 -0.67
CA ALA A 122 8.94 -8.22 -0.24
C ALA A 122 9.28 -7.54 1.10
N CYS A 123 8.86 -6.29 1.30
CA CYS A 123 9.05 -5.59 2.58
C CYS A 123 8.30 -6.26 3.73
N CYS A 124 7.03 -6.65 3.54
CA CYS A 124 6.26 -7.37 4.56
C CYS A 124 6.94 -8.71 4.91
N GLY A 125 7.44 -9.43 3.90
CA GLY A 125 8.21 -10.66 4.13
C GLY A 125 9.47 -10.42 4.95
N ALA A 126 10.25 -9.38 4.63
CA ALA A 126 11.46 -9.02 5.36
C ALA A 126 11.16 -8.60 6.81
N LEU A 127 10.12 -7.79 7.04
CA LEU A 127 9.71 -7.36 8.39
C LEU A 127 9.35 -8.55 9.26
N CYS A 128 8.57 -9.49 8.74
CA CYS A 128 8.17 -10.69 9.48
C CYS A 128 9.35 -11.67 9.66
N GLY A 129 10.16 -11.91 8.63
CA GLY A 129 11.28 -12.85 8.70
C GLY A 129 12.42 -12.38 9.59
N LEU A 130 12.64 -11.08 9.69
CA LEU A 130 13.71 -10.49 10.50
C LEU A 130 13.24 -9.98 11.88
N GLY A 131 11.93 -9.94 12.12
CA GLY A 131 11.38 -9.40 13.36
C GLY A 131 11.64 -7.89 13.52
N TRP A 132 11.55 -7.14 12.43
CA TRP A 132 11.79 -5.69 12.45
C TRP A 132 10.55 -4.94 12.92
N GLY A 133 10.51 -4.61 14.21
CA GLY A 133 9.39 -3.91 14.83
C GLY A 133 8.08 -4.70 14.91
N VAL A 134 8.12 -5.96 14.49
CA VAL A 134 7.02 -6.94 14.59
C VAL A 134 7.55 -8.26 15.14
N ALA A 135 6.67 -9.12 15.62
CA ALA A 135 7.08 -10.48 16.01
C ALA A 135 7.64 -11.23 14.79
N GLN A 136 8.77 -11.90 14.98
CA GLN A 136 9.35 -12.73 13.94
C GLN A 136 8.42 -13.93 13.63
N ASP A 137 8.11 -14.11 12.35
CA ASP A 137 7.26 -15.18 11.85
C ASP A 137 7.70 -15.59 10.44
N ASP A 138 8.48 -16.67 10.38
CA ASP A 138 9.03 -17.19 9.13
C ASP A 138 7.95 -17.74 8.20
N ARG A 139 6.84 -18.26 8.75
CA ARG A 139 5.72 -18.76 7.95
C ARG A 139 4.99 -17.61 7.25
N LEU A 140 4.74 -16.53 7.97
CA LEU A 140 4.11 -15.35 7.42
C LEU A 140 5.03 -14.68 6.41
N ALA A 141 6.34 -14.62 6.67
CA ALA A 141 7.34 -14.11 5.73
C ALA A 141 7.31 -14.90 4.41
N PHE A 142 7.29 -16.23 4.48
CA PHE A 142 7.20 -17.09 3.31
C PHE A 142 5.93 -16.83 2.49
N MET A 143 4.77 -16.69 3.15
CA MET A 143 3.51 -16.37 2.46
C MET A 143 3.55 -15.04 1.69
N TYR A 144 4.30 -14.06 2.19
CA TYR A 144 4.47 -12.78 1.47
C TYR A 144 5.41 -12.92 0.27
N TYR A 145 6.43 -13.76 0.33
CA TYR A 145 7.34 -13.98 -0.79
C TYR A 145 6.75 -14.85 -1.91
N GLU A 146 5.70 -15.62 -1.63
CA GLU A 146 5.00 -16.45 -2.62
C GLU A 146 3.87 -15.70 -3.37
N LYS A 147 3.49 -14.50 -2.92
CA LYS A 147 2.45 -13.69 -3.58
C LYS A 147 2.98 -13.03 -4.86
#